data_68a79fb81fd599b20ae3f77076e50b78
#
_entry.id   68a79fb81fd599b20ae3f77076e50b78
#
_cell.length_a   1.000
_cell.length_b   1.000
_cell.length_c   1.000
_cell.angle_alpha   90.00
_cell.angle_beta   90.00
_cell.angle_gamma   90.00
#
_symmetry.space_group_name_H-M   'P 1'
#
loop_
_entity.id
_entity.type
_entity.pdbx_description
1 polymer ?
#
loop_
_entity_poly.entity_id
_entity_poly.type
_entity_poly.pdbx_seq_one_letter_code
_entity_poly.pdbx_strand_id
1 'polypeptide(L)'
;MPSEPSRLLTVHGYSLSGNCHKVRLLLEQLALAYRWIEVDSSAGETRTPAYLAKNANGKVPMLELDDGRILVESDAILYWLADGTRFLPADPWWRAQAMRWLFFEQYSHEPCIAVARFVRGWTPADSSRRAELPRLLEGGHRALAVMEHHLQAARWFTGADY
;
A
#
# COMPACT_ATOMS: atom_id res chain seq x y z
N MET A 1 -11.20 5.83 29.55
CA MET A 1 -11.74 5.21 28.33
C MET A 1 -11.65 3.72 28.52
N PRO A 2 -12.75 2.94 28.44
CA PRO A 2 -12.61 1.50 28.44
C PRO A 2 -11.80 1.14 27.17
N SER A 3 -10.76 0.32 27.35
CA SER A 3 -10.00 -0.25 26.24
C SER A 3 -10.97 -1.02 25.34
N GLU A 4 -11.17 -0.55 24.10
CA GLU A 4 -11.86 -1.40 23.13
C GLU A 4 -11.16 -2.78 23.11
N PRO A 5 -11.91 -3.88 23.05
CA PRO A 5 -11.32 -5.20 22.96
C PRO A 5 -10.36 -5.18 21.75
N SER A 6 -9.18 -5.75 21.96
CA SER A 6 -8.14 -5.85 20.93
C SER A 6 -8.78 -6.52 19.70
N ARG A 7 -9.09 -5.73 18.67
CA ARG A 7 -9.64 -6.23 17.43
C ARG A 7 -8.59 -7.10 16.75
N LEU A 8 -8.93 -8.34 16.49
CA LEU A 8 -8.04 -9.22 15.73
C LEU A 8 -8.06 -8.78 14.27
N LEU A 9 -6.95 -8.21 13.84
CA LEU A 9 -6.73 -7.83 12.45
C LEU A 9 -6.18 -9.02 11.67
N THR A 10 -6.75 -9.35 10.52
CA THR A 10 -6.20 -10.34 9.61
C THR A 10 -5.85 -9.67 8.30
N VAL A 11 -4.58 -9.76 7.90
CA VAL A 11 -4.09 -9.22 6.63
C VAL A 11 -3.87 -10.37 5.66
N HIS A 12 -4.58 -10.35 4.56
CA HIS A 12 -4.32 -11.21 3.41
C HIS A 12 -3.35 -10.47 2.49
N GLY A 13 -2.12 -10.93 2.42
CA GLY A 13 -1.05 -10.21 1.72
C GLY A 13 -0.08 -11.16 1.03
N TYR A 14 0.71 -10.59 0.13
CA TYR A 14 1.81 -11.27 -0.54
C TYR A 14 3.12 -10.62 -0.12
N SER A 15 4.02 -11.39 0.48
CA SER A 15 5.26 -10.89 1.10
C SER A 15 6.18 -10.15 0.13
N LEU A 16 6.10 -10.42 -1.17
CA LEU A 16 6.87 -9.72 -2.20
C LEU A 16 6.19 -8.45 -2.72
N SER A 17 4.96 -8.16 -2.31
CA SER A 17 4.21 -6.97 -2.74
C SER A 17 4.61 -5.73 -1.94
N GLY A 18 4.99 -4.64 -2.63
CA GLY A 18 5.25 -3.34 -2.01
C GLY A 18 4.01 -2.77 -1.29
N ASN A 19 2.81 -2.94 -1.90
CA ASN A 19 1.56 -2.49 -1.30
C ASN A 19 1.21 -3.26 0.00
N CYS A 20 1.56 -4.54 0.08
CA CYS A 20 1.41 -5.31 1.31
C CYS A 20 2.46 -4.91 2.35
N HIS A 21 3.69 -4.64 1.91
CA HIS A 21 4.78 -4.23 2.79
C HIS A 21 4.45 -2.92 3.53
N LYS A 22 3.90 -1.90 2.84
CA LYS A 22 3.56 -0.62 3.49
C LYS A 22 2.50 -0.78 4.58
N VAL A 23 1.51 -1.66 4.38
CA VAL A 23 0.50 -1.98 5.41
C VAL A 23 1.15 -2.70 6.60
N ARG A 24 1.99 -3.70 6.34
CA ARG A 24 2.73 -4.40 7.38
C ARG A 24 3.62 -3.46 8.18
N LEU A 25 4.34 -2.56 7.51
CA LEU A 25 5.19 -1.57 8.14
C LEU A 25 4.42 -0.69 9.13
N LEU A 26 3.24 -0.19 8.74
CA LEU A 26 2.42 0.63 9.63
C LEU A 26 1.88 -0.17 10.82
N LEU A 27 1.44 -1.42 10.62
CA LEU A 27 1.00 -2.28 11.72
C LEU A 27 2.10 -2.50 12.77
N GLU A 28 3.33 -2.76 12.31
CA GLU A 28 4.50 -2.90 13.20
C GLU A 28 4.83 -1.57 13.93
N GLN A 29 4.79 -0.44 13.23
CA GLN A 29 5.04 0.88 13.83
C GLN A 29 3.97 1.28 14.85
N LEU A 30 2.74 0.81 14.68
CA LEU A 30 1.64 1.01 15.62
C LEU A 30 1.63 -0.04 16.74
N ALA A 31 2.50 -1.04 16.69
CA ALA A 31 2.53 -2.19 17.60
C ALA A 31 1.15 -2.91 17.70
N LEU A 32 0.42 -2.97 16.59
CA LEU A 32 -0.87 -3.64 16.52
C LEU A 32 -0.67 -5.14 16.30
N ALA A 33 -1.38 -5.95 17.09
CA ALA A 33 -1.41 -7.40 16.86
C ALA A 33 -2.24 -7.73 15.61
N TYR A 34 -1.70 -8.56 14.74
CA TYR A 34 -2.39 -9.01 13.53
C TYR A 34 -2.00 -10.44 13.16
N ARG A 35 -2.86 -11.10 12.40
CA ARG A 35 -2.57 -12.35 11.71
C ARG A 35 -2.26 -12.07 10.25
N TRP A 36 -1.15 -12.61 9.76
CA TRP A 36 -0.82 -12.58 8.34
C TRP A 36 -1.24 -13.88 7.66
N ILE A 37 -1.97 -13.76 6.56
CA ILE A 37 -2.29 -14.87 5.66
C ILE A 37 -1.58 -14.59 4.35
N GLU A 38 -0.60 -15.42 4.00
CA GLU A 38 0.08 -15.33 2.72
C GLU A 38 -0.90 -15.71 1.60
N VAL A 39 -0.95 -14.87 0.56
CA VAL A 39 -1.77 -15.06 -0.63
C VAL A 39 -0.88 -14.82 -1.85
N ASP A 40 -0.48 -15.89 -2.52
CA ASP A 40 0.37 -15.81 -3.70
C ASP A 40 -0.43 -15.32 -4.91
N SER A 41 -0.32 -14.01 -5.17
CA SER A 41 -0.96 -13.38 -6.33
C SER A 41 -0.36 -13.86 -7.67
N SER A 42 0.89 -14.33 -7.66
CA SER A 42 1.55 -14.86 -8.86
C SER A 42 1.07 -16.27 -9.21
N ALA A 43 0.69 -17.06 -8.21
CA ALA A 43 0.06 -18.36 -8.37
C ALA A 43 -1.46 -18.29 -8.66
N GLY A 44 -2.02 -17.07 -8.71
CA GLY A 44 -3.44 -16.88 -9.01
C GLY A 44 -4.39 -17.04 -7.81
N GLU A 45 -3.88 -17.15 -6.58
CA GLU A 45 -4.71 -17.34 -5.37
C GLU A 45 -5.72 -16.20 -5.15
N THR A 46 -5.40 -14.98 -5.63
CA THR A 46 -6.32 -13.83 -5.62
C THR A 46 -7.46 -13.96 -6.61
N ARG A 47 -7.47 -14.98 -7.48
CA ARG A 47 -8.49 -15.21 -8.51
C ARG A 47 -9.44 -16.35 -8.15
N THR A 48 -9.29 -16.98 -6.99
CA THR A 48 -10.22 -17.97 -6.51
C THR A 48 -11.60 -17.37 -6.22
N PRO A 49 -12.70 -18.12 -6.41
CA PRO A 49 -14.04 -17.60 -6.11
C PRO A 49 -14.18 -17.11 -4.65
N ALA A 50 -13.55 -17.81 -3.71
CA ALA A 50 -13.58 -17.44 -2.30
C ALA A 50 -12.88 -16.11 -2.03
N TYR A 51 -11.75 -15.84 -2.69
CA TYR A 51 -11.06 -14.56 -2.56
C TYR A 51 -11.84 -13.43 -3.25
N LEU A 52 -12.33 -13.67 -4.46
CA LEU A 52 -13.10 -12.67 -5.23
C LEU A 52 -14.42 -12.31 -4.57
N ALA A 53 -15.03 -13.19 -3.81
CA ALA A 53 -16.22 -12.89 -3.00
C ALA A 53 -15.91 -11.84 -1.91
N LYS A 54 -14.67 -11.79 -1.41
CA LYS A 54 -14.20 -10.82 -0.42
C LYS A 54 -13.61 -9.55 -1.08
N ASN A 55 -12.87 -9.71 -2.17
CA ASN A 55 -12.24 -8.62 -2.91
C ASN A 55 -12.41 -8.83 -4.41
N ALA A 56 -13.44 -8.23 -4.97
CA ALA A 56 -13.78 -8.36 -6.40
C ALA A 56 -12.67 -7.90 -7.35
N ASN A 57 -11.76 -7.00 -6.90
CA ASN A 57 -10.61 -6.56 -7.68
C ASN A 57 -9.52 -7.66 -7.78
N GLY A 58 -9.53 -8.64 -6.86
CA GLY A 58 -8.57 -9.75 -6.86
C GLY A 58 -7.13 -9.27 -6.70
N LYS A 59 -6.89 -8.32 -5.81
CA LYS A 59 -5.56 -7.78 -5.48
C LYS A 59 -5.26 -7.94 -4.00
N VAL A 60 -4.00 -7.86 -3.65
CA VAL A 60 -3.50 -7.74 -2.28
C VAL A 60 -2.92 -6.34 -2.05
N PRO A 61 -2.95 -5.82 -0.81
CA PRO A 61 -3.46 -6.42 0.43
C PRO A 61 -4.98 -6.33 0.56
N MET A 62 -5.52 -7.13 1.49
CA MET A 62 -6.88 -7.04 1.99
C MET A 62 -6.82 -7.16 3.52
N LEU A 63 -7.50 -6.28 4.23
CA LEU A 63 -7.65 -6.31 5.69
C LEU A 63 -9.04 -6.85 6.04
N GLU A 64 -9.09 -7.86 6.89
CA GLU A 64 -10.32 -8.44 7.44
C GLU A 64 -10.35 -8.22 8.96
N LEU A 65 -11.46 -7.70 9.46
CA LEU A 65 -11.70 -7.44 10.86
C LEU A 65 -12.40 -8.65 11.50
N ASP A 66 -12.35 -8.74 12.83
CA ASP A 66 -12.99 -9.79 13.62
C ASP A 66 -14.52 -9.85 13.48
N ASP A 67 -15.16 -8.72 13.12
CA ASP A 67 -16.59 -8.62 12.83
C ASP A 67 -16.96 -8.97 11.37
N GLY A 68 -15.99 -9.42 10.59
CA GLY A 68 -16.17 -9.82 9.18
C GLY A 68 -16.14 -8.66 8.18
N ARG A 69 -15.97 -7.42 8.61
CA ARG A 69 -15.78 -6.29 7.69
C ARG A 69 -14.46 -6.44 6.95
N ILE A 70 -14.48 -6.05 5.70
CA ILE A 70 -13.31 -6.12 4.81
C ILE A 70 -12.98 -4.74 4.29
N LEU A 71 -11.69 -4.40 4.35
CA LEU A 71 -11.16 -3.19 3.74
C LEU A 71 -10.10 -3.59 2.71
N VAL A 72 -10.25 -3.08 1.51
CA VAL A 72 -9.30 -3.26 0.39
C VAL A 72 -8.68 -1.92 0.02
N GLU A 73 -7.71 -1.93 -0.89
CA GLU A 73 -6.83 -0.81 -1.26
C GLU A 73 -5.85 -0.46 -0.14
N SER A 74 -4.58 -0.63 -0.43
CA SER A 74 -3.51 -0.46 0.56
C SER A 74 -3.53 0.92 1.22
N ASP A 75 -3.80 1.98 0.46
CA ASP A 75 -3.83 3.35 0.97
C ASP A 75 -5.07 3.63 1.83
N ALA A 76 -6.21 3.02 1.52
CA ALA A 76 -7.38 3.06 2.39
C ALA A 76 -7.13 2.33 3.71
N ILE A 77 -6.42 1.19 3.66
CA ILE A 77 -6.00 0.44 4.85
C ILE A 77 -5.06 1.30 5.71
N LEU A 78 -4.03 1.93 5.09
CA LEU A 78 -3.13 2.84 5.80
C LEU A 78 -3.89 3.98 6.46
N TYR A 79 -4.77 4.65 5.71
CA TYR A 79 -5.56 5.76 6.22
C TYR A 79 -6.41 5.35 7.42
N TRP A 80 -7.08 4.19 7.34
CA TRP A 80 -7.93 3.67 8.41
C TRP A 80 -7.13 3.28 9.66
N LEU A 81 -5.98 2.60 9.48
CA LEU A 81 -5.11 2.19 10.59
C LEU A 81 -4.45 3.39 11.28
N ALA A 82 -4.13 4.44 10.54
CA ALA A 82 -3.46 5.62 11.03
C ALA A 82 -4.40 6.62 11.73
N ASP A 83 -5.73 6.46 11.58
CA ASP A 83 -6.69 7.42 12.14
C ASP A 83 -6.60 7.48 13.66
N GLY A 84 -6.54 8.71 14.20
CA GLY A 84 -6.34 8.93 15.64
C GLY A 84 -4.93 8.64 16.17
N THR A 85 -3.98 8.31 15.31
CA THR A 85 -2.57 8.07 15.67
C THR A 85 -1.67 9.22 15.22
N ARG A 86 -0.39 9.17 15.62
CA ARG A 86 0.62 10.15 15.17
C ARG A 86 0.93 10.08 13.66
N PHE A 87 0.55 8.98 12.98
CA PHE A 87 0.84 8.76 11.57
C PHE A 87 -0.17 9.41 10.61
N LEU A 88 -1.29 9.94 11.13
CA LEU A 88 -2.24 10.71 10.34
C LEU A 88 -2.54 12.04 11.04
N PRO A 89 -2.20 13.18 10.46
CA PRO A 89 -2.44 14.48 11.06
C PRO A 89 -3.91 14.70 11.45
N ALA A 90 -4.15 15.28 12.64
CA ALA A 90 -5.49 15.65 13.06
C ALA A 90 -5.99 16.91 12.34
N ASP A 91 -5.09 17.83 11.98
CA ASP A 91 -5.41 19.04 11.23
C ASP A 91 -5.95 18.70 9.84
N PRO A 92 -7.11 19.25 9.42
CA PRO A 92 -7.74 18.92 8.14
C PRO A 92 -6.88 19.23 6.92
N TRP A 93 -6.09 20.30 6.95
CA TRP A 93 -5.20 20.67 5.84
C TRP A 93 -4.08 19.63 5.66
N TRP A 94 -3.41 19.26 6.76
CA TRP A 94 -2.34 18.27 6.71
C TRP A 94 -2.87 16.87 6.41
N ARG A 95 -4.09 16.55 6.86
CA ARG A 95 -4.79 15.32 6.47
C ARG A 95 -5.06 15.28 4.96
N ALA A 96 -5.49 16.40 4.37
CA ALA A 96 -5.66 16.50 2.91
C ALA A 96 -4.32 16.37 2.17
N GLN A 97 -3.21 16.91 2.72
CA GLN A 97 -1.88 16.73 2.15
C GLN A 97 -1.43 15.26 2.22
N ALA A 98 -1.73 14.53 3.30
CA ALA A 98 -1.47 13.09 3.40
C ALA A 98 -2.24 12.33 2.31
N MET A 99 -3.55 12.60 2.16
CA MET A 99 -4.37 12.00 1.09
C MET A 99 -3.81 12.32 -0.29
N ARG A 100 -3.36 13.56 -0.53
CA ARG A 100 -2.74 13.93 -1.81
C ARG A 100 -1.54 13.05 -2.14
N TRP A 101 -0.67 12.75 -1.14
CA TRP A 101 0.49 11.90 -1.35
C TRP A 101 0.12 10.43 -1.52
N LEU A 102 -0.92 9.93 -0.86
CA LEU A 102 -1.45 8.58 -1.09
C LEU A 102 -1.99 8.45 -2.54
N PHE A 103 -2.76 9.43 -3.02
CA PHE A 103 -3.21 9.44 -4.41
C PHE A 103 -2.05 9.57 -5.41
N PHE A 104 -1.04 10.38 -5.10
CA PHE A 104 0.15 10.50 -5.94
C PHE A 104 0.92 9.17 -6.00
N GLU A 105 1.08 8.51 -4.85
CA GLU A 105 1.71 7.19 -4.78
C GLU A 105 0.99 6.20 -5.68
N GLN A 106 -0.31 6.07 -5.52
CA GLN A 106 -1.11 5.07 -6.23
C GLN A 106 -1.28 5.37 -7.73
N TYR A 107 -1.27 6.65 -8.14
CA TYR A 107 -1.48 7.02 -9.53
C TYR A 107 -0.19 7.23 -10.32
N SER A 108 0.86 7.76 -9.70
CA SER A 108 2.08 8.18 -10.40
C SER A 108 3.32 7.35 -10.04
N HIS A 109 3.48 6.96 -8.78
CA HIS A 109 4.66 6.25 -8.30
C HIS A 109 4.51 4.73 -8.45
N GLU A 110 3.50 4.13 -7.85
CA GLU A 110 3.30 2.67 -7.84
C GLU A 110 3.20 2.09 -9.25
N PRO A 111 2.39 2.62 -10.19
CA PRO A 111 2.24 2.04 -11.53
C PRO A 111 3.52 2.03 -12.35
N CYS A 112 4.49 2.84 -11.97
CA CYS A 112 5.79 2.88 -12.63
C CYS A 112 6.85 2.09 -11.85
N ILE A 113 7.06 2.39 -10.56
CA ILE A 113 8.14 1.82 -9.76
C ILE A 113 7.85 0.35 -9.41
N ALA A 114 6.67 0.04 -8.86
CA ALA A 114 6.35 -1.32 -8.46
C ALA A 114 6.20 -2.25 -9.67
N VAL A 115 5.60 -1.76 -10.76
CA VAL A 115 5.47 -2.54 -11.99
C VAL A 115 6.83 -2.76 -12.65
N ALA A 116 7.72 -1.75 -12.72
CA ALA A 116 9.08 -1.94 -13.24
C ALA A 116 9.86 -2.97 -12.41
N ARG A 117 9.77 -2.89 -11.09
CA ARG A 117 10.37 -3.87 -10.18
C ARG A 117 9.85 -5.27 -10.46
N PHE A 118 8.54 -5.45 -10.59
CA PHE A 118 7.93 -6.73 -10.91
C PHE A 118 8.39 -7.27 -12.28
N VAL A 119 8.30 -6.45 -13.32
CA VAL A 119 8.70 -6.85 -14.68
C VAL A 119 10.18 -7.24 -14.72
N ARG A 120 11.04 -6.48 -14.04
CA ARG A 120 12.48 -6.75 -14.01
C ARG A 120 12.85 -8.01 -13.22
N GLY A 121 12.20 -8.24 -12.07
CA GLY A 121 12.58 -9.28 -11.10
C GLY A 121 11.87 -10.62 -11.31
N TRP A 122 10.62 -10.62 -11.80
CA TRP A 122 9.79 -11.83 -11.82
C TRP A 122 9.21 -12.18 -13.18
N THR A 123 9.45 -11.36 -14.20
CA THR A 123 8.98 -11.67 -15.56
C THR A 123 10.11 -12.36 -16.34
N PRO A 124 9.82 -13.47 -17.08
CA PRO A 124 10.82 -14.14 -17.91
C PRO A 124 11.54 -13.20 -18.86
N ALA A 125 12.80 -13.50 -19.20
CA ALA A 125 13.65 -12.62 -20.01
C ALA A 125 13.09 -12.39 -21.44
N ASP A 126 12.37 -13.36 -21.98
CA ASP A 126 11.74 -13.36 -23.28
C ASP A 126 10.29 -12.82 -23.28
N SER A 127 9.77 -12.42 -22.14
CA SER A 127 8.43 -11.88 -22.02
C SER A 127 8.27 -10.54 -22.74
N SER A 128 7.19 -10.41 -23.53
CA SER A 128 6.81 -9.15 -24.18
C SER A 128 6.60 -7.99 -23.20
N ARG A 129 6.27 -8.28 -21.93
CA ARG A 129 6.13 -7.26 -20.90
C ARG A 129 7.44 -6.51 -20.62
N ARG A 130 8.60 -7.08 -20.90
CA ARG A 130 9.89 -6.38 -20.75
C ARG A 130 10.03 -5.17 -21.67
N ALA A 131 9.30 -5.13 -22.78
CA ALA A 131 9.24 -3.95 -23.64
C ALA A 131 8.61 -2.72 -22.96
N GLU A 132 7.89 -2.91 -21.84
CA GLU A 132 7.33 -1.81 -21.05
C GLU A 132 8.38 -1.09 -20.19
N LEU A 133 9.53 -1.73 -19.90
CA LEU A 133 10.51 -1.20 -18.94
C LEU A 133 11.00 0.22 -19.23
N PRO A 134 11.35 0.62 -20.46
CA PRO A 134 11.81 2.00 -20.72
C PRO A 134 10.76 3.03 -20.32
N ARG A 135 9.49 2.82 -20.67
CA ARG A 135 8.38 3.72 -20.32
C ARG A 135 8.14 3.75 -18.81
N LEU A 136 8.19 2.58 -18.15
CA LEU A 136 7.99 2.48 -16.70
C LEU A 136 9.11 3.20 -15.94
N LEU A 137 10.37 3.03 -16.36
CA LEU A 137 11.52 3.69 -15.75
C LEU A 137 11.44 5.21 -15.94
N GLU A 138 11.10 5.69 -17.12
CA GLU A 138 10.91 7.12 -17.38
C GLU A 138 9.79 7.69 -16.49
N GLY A 139 8.64 7.02 -16.39
CA GLY A 139 7.55 7.42 -15.50
C GLY A 139 7.98 7.42 -14.03
N GLY A 140 8.73 6.40 -13.61
CA GLY A 140 9.30 6.30 -12.27
C GLY A 140 10.24 7.45 -11.94
N HIS A 141 11.15 7.80 -12.85
CA HIS A 141 12.04 8.95 -12.65
C HIS A 141 11.26 10.28 -12.54
N ARG A 142 10.19 10.47 -13.33
CA ARG A 142 9.33 11.65 -13.16
C ARG A 142 8.65 11.69 -11.79
N ALA A 143 8.13 10.57 -11.32
CA ALA A 143 7.51 10.49 -10.00
C ALA A 143 8.52 10.79 -8.88
N LEU A 144 9.72 10.20 -8.95
CA LEU A 144 10.79 10.46 -7.98
C LEU A 144 11.26 11.92 -8.01
N ALA A 145 11.31 12.56 -9.18
CA ALA A 145 11.68 13.97 -9.29
C ALA A 145 10.68 14.90 -8.59
N VAL A 146 9.37 14.58 -8.62
CA VAL A 146 8.35 15.32 -7.86
C VAL A 146 8.55 15.16 -6.36
N MET A 147 8.85 13.96 -5.90
CA MET A 147 9.14 13.67 -4.49
C MET A 147 10.41 14.39 -4.03
N GLU A 148 11.47 14.30 -4.82
CA GLU A 148 12.75 14.96 -4.56
C GLU A 148 12.59 16.48 -4.47
N HIS A 149 11.88 17.08 -5.43
CA HIS A 149 11.62 18.53 -5.41
C HIS A 149 10.90 18.96 -4.12
N HIS A 150 9.92 18.18 -3.67
CA HIS A 150 9.23 18.46 -2.40
C HIS A 150 10.18 18.36 -1.20
N LEU A 151 10.99 17.31 -1.14
CA LEU A 151 11.89 17.04 -0.02
C LEU A 151 13.12 17.98 0.04
N GLN A 152 13.44 18.71 -1.04
CA GLN A 152 14.42 19.79 -0.99
C GLN A 152 13.94 20.98 -0.12
N ALA A 153 12.62 21.22 -0.05
CA ALA A 153 12.03 22.30 0.71
C ALA A 153 11.40 21.85 2.04
N ALA A 154 11.16 20.56 2.23
CA ALA A 154 10.48 20.01 3.40
C ALA A 154 11.17 18.72 3.87
N ARG A 155 11.28 18.54 5.19
CA ARG A 155 11.86 17.34 5.77
C ARG A 155 10.98 16.11 5.58
N TRP A 156 9.65 16.29 5.55
CA TRP A 156 8.63 15.26 5.48
C TRP A 156 7.63 15.56 4.38
N PHE A 157 6.91 14.54 3.92
CA PHE A 157 5.85 14.72 2.94
C PHE A 157 4.64 15.48 3.51
N THR A 158 4.40 15.36 4.81
CA THR A 158 3.29 16.03 5.49
C THR A 158 3.74 16.52 6.87
N GLY A 159 3.28 17.74 7.25
CA GLY A 159 3.52 18.28 8.59
C GLY A 159 4.98 18.54 8.93
N ALA A 160 5.22 18.69 10.24
CA ALA A 160 6.54 18.96 10.82
C ALA A 160 7.23 17.68 11.36
N ASP A 161 6.49 16.61 11.54
CA ASP A 161 6.93 15.35 12.15
C ASP A 161 6.67 14.15 11.22
N TYR A 162 7.44 13.07 11.49
CA TYR A 162 7.27 11.75 10.87
C TYR A 162 6.13 10.99 11.55
#